data_f254ec014496979b7d5c5aaf171970b4
#
_entry.id   f254ec014496979b7d5c5aaf171970b4
#
_cell.length_a   1.000
_cell.length_b   1.000
_cell.length_c   1.000
_cell.angle_alpha   90.00
_cell.angle_beta   90.00
_cell.angle_gamma   90.00
#
_symmetry.space_group_name_H-M   'P 1'
#
loop_
_entity.id
_entity.type
_entity.pdbx_description
1 polymer ?
#
loop_
_entity_poly.entity_id
_entity_poly.type
_entity_poly.pdbx_seq_one_letter_code
_entity_poly.pdbx_strand_id
1 'polypeptide(L)'
;MFTQSHRPLGVIILLLSTVLITSTVTAEQKKTFKQYDIHYVATSTAMLTPAIAKAYNIQRSKSKGLVTIAIRNTETESASEGLVRGSVKNAISQMQALSFTKVNDQDAIYYLAVFNYADQENLDFDILVSPMGVQDTFVVQFKQQFFID
;
A
#
# COMPACT_ATOMS: atom_id res chain seq x y z
N MET A 1 -49.15 60.50 -12.52
CA MET A 1 -48.58 59.67 -13.62
C MET A 1 -47.23 59.13 -13.16
N PHE A 2 -47.21 57.92 -12.58
CA PHE A 2 -46.03 57.35 -11.96
C PHE A 2 -45.46 56.31 -12.87
N THR A 3 -44.26 56.55 -13.41
CA THR A 3 -43.46 55.58 -14.18
C THR A 3 -42.63 54.76 -13.22
N GLN A 4 -42.95 53.48 -13.01
CA GLN A 4 -42.12 52.54 -12.30
C GLN A 4 -41.03 51.99 -13.22
N SER A 5 -39.79 52.27 -12.82
CA SER A 5 -38.59 51.72 -13.43
C SER A 5 -38.28 50.34 -12.82
N HIS A 6 -38.47 49.27 -13.58
CA HIS A 6 -38.02 47.93 -13.19
C HIS A 6 -36.53 47.78 -13.50
N ARG A 7 -35.71 47.70 -12.47
CA ARG A 7 -34.30 47.27 -12.57
C ARG A 7 -34.26 45.75 -12.59
N PRO A 8 -33.64 45.09 -13.58
CA PRO A 8 -33.41 43.65 -13.49
C PRO A 8 -32.26 43.38 -12.51
N LEU A 9 -32.57 42.54 -11.52
CA LEU A 9 -31.62 42.03 -10.55
C LEU A 9 -30.76 40.96 -11.26
N GLY A 10 -29.52 41.30 -11.58
CA GLY A 10 -28.56 40.38 -12.16
C GLY A 10 -28.14 39.33 -11.12
N VAL A 11 -28.59 38.11 -11.31
CA VAL A 11 -28.13 36.98 -10.54
C VAL A 11 -26.73 36.59 -11.01
N ILE A 12 -25.71 36.97 -10.25
CA ILE A 12 -24.35 36.49 -10.44
C ILE A 12 -24.27 35.07 -9.87
N ILE A 13 -24.34 34.09 -10.77
CA ILE A 13 -24.04 32.69 -10.44
C ILE A 13 -22.53 32.53 -10.32
N LEU A 14 -22.04 32.54 -9.08
CA LEU A 14 -20.64 32.23 -8.78
C LEU A 14 -20.44 30.73 -8.91
N LEU A 15 -19.93 30.26 -10.05
CA LEU A 15 -19.54 28.87 -10.28
C LEU A 15 -18.31 28.59 -9.42
N LEU A 16 -18.52 28.02 -8.22
CA LEU A 16 -17.43 27.54 -7.35
C LEU A 16 -16.88 26.24 -7.95
N SER A 17 -15.83 26.36 -8.75
CA SER A 17 -15.10 25.24 -9.35
C SER A 17 -14.32 24.52 -8.26
N THR A 18 -14.93 23.49 -7.67
CA THR A 18 -14.24 22.61 -6.70
C THR A 18 -13.25 21.74 -7.48
N VAL A 19 -11.98 22.12 -7.44
CA VAL A 19 -10.88 21.28 -7.95
C VAL A 19 -10.73 20.12 -6.97
N LEU A 20 -11.27 18.96 -7.33
CA LEU A 20 -11.02 17.69 -6.66
C LEU A 20 -9.56 17.29 -6.93
N ILE A 21 -8.68 17.59 -5.99
CA ILE A 21 -7.32 17.04 -5.98
C ILE A 21 -7.46 15.56 -5.58
N THR A 22 -7.48 14.66 -6.56
CA THR A 22 -7.41 13.23 -6.35
C THR A 22 -5.98 12.87 -5.96
N SER A 23 -5.68 12.88 -4.66
CA SER A 23 -4.47 12.25 -4.15
C SER A 23 -4.59 10.76 -4.40
N THR A 24 -3.69 10.18 -5.20
CA THR A 24 -3.56 8.73 -5.33
C THR A 24 -2.96 8.18 -4.03
N VAL A 25 -3.80 7.98 -3.04
CA VAL A 25 -3.43 7.20 -1.86
C VAL A 25 -3.29 5.76 -2.35
N THR A 26 -2.09 5.20 -2.26
CA THR A 26 -1.91 3.77 -2.44
C THR A 26 -2.70 3.09 -1.32
N ALA A 27 -3.89 2.61 -1.67
CA ALA A 27 -4.77 1.99 -0.69
C ALA A 27 -4.14 0.69 -0.21
N GLU A 28 -4.02 0.54 1.10
CA GLU A 28 -3.70 -0.74 1.72
C GLU A 28 -4.71 -1.77 1.25
N GLN A 29 -4.20 -2.88 0.72
CA GLN A 29 -5.03 -3.98 0.25
C GLN A 29 -5.10 -5.06 1.32
N LYS A 30 -6.22 -5.76 1.36
CA LYS A 30 -6.51 -6.79 2.37
C LYS A 30 -7.11 -8.02 1.73
N LYS A 31 -6.69 -9.20 2.18
CA LYS A 31 -7.36 -10.48 1.91
C LYS A 31 -7.72 -11.16 3.22
N THR A 32 -8.95 -11.61 3.32
CA THR A 32 -9.44 -12.33 4.49
C THR A 32 -9.37 -13.84 4.25
N PHE A 33 -8.76 -14.54 5.19
CA PHE A 33 -8.63 -16.00 5.21
C PHE A 33 -9.05 -16.51 6.58
N LYS A 34 -10.20 -17.18 6.68
CA LYS A 34 -10.75 -17.65 7.97
C LYS A 34 -10.85 -16.46 8.96
N GLN A 35 -10.24 -16.60 10.14
CA GLN A 35 -10.17 -15.54 11.16
C GLN A 35 -8.98 -14.58 11.00
N TYR A 36 -8.32 -14.54 9.84
CA TYR A 36 -7.17 -13.66 9.60
C TYR A 36 -7.41 -12.71 8.45
N ASP A 37 -7.11 -11.45 8.68
CA ASP A 37 -6.93 -10.44 7.65
C ASP A 37 -5.45 -10.28 7.37
N ILE A 38 -5.05 -10.49 6.13
CA ILE A 38 -3.69 -10.25 5.66
C ILE A 38 -3.70 -8.93 4.91
N HIS A 39 -3.13 -7.92 5.53
CA HIS A 39 -2.92 -6.61 4.94
C HIS A 39 -1.61 -6.59 4.16
N TYR A 40 -1.62 -6.00 2.99
CA TYR A 40 -0.43 -5.90 2.16
C TYR A 40 -0.40 -4.60 1.37
N VAL A 41 0.79 -4.08 1.20
CA VAL A 41 1.05 -2.90 0.37
C VAL A 41 2.47 -2.98 -0.19
N ALA A 42 2.63 -2.54 -1.43
CA ALA A 42 3.95 -2.38 -2.03
C ALA A 42 4.11 -0.93 -2.53
N THR A 43 5.21 -0.29 -2.16
CA THR A 43 5.50 1.11 -2.49
C THR A 43 6.97 1.31 -2.87
N SER A 44 7.30 2.45 -3.46
CA SER A 44 8.71 2.85 -3.62
C SER A 44 9.33 3.20 -2.27
N THR A 45 10.57 2.75 -2.00
CA THR A 45 11.29 3.16 -0.79
C THR A 45 11.62 4.66 -0.77
N ALA A 46 11.59 5.33 -1.92
CA ALA A 46 11.75 6.79 -2.01
C ALA A 46 10.63 7.55 -1.29
N MET A 47 9.43 6.94 -1.16
CA MET A 47 8.28 7.54 -0.47
C MET A 47 8.39 7.49 1.05
N LEU A 48 9.27 6.67 1.61
CA LEU A 48 9.51 6.65 3.05
C LEU A 48 10.12 7.96 3.52
N THR A 49 9.74 8.42 4.71
CA THR A 49 10.47 9.53 5.34
C THR A 49 11.87 9.08 5.72
N PRO A 50 12.86 9.99 5.77
CA PRO A 50 14.22 9.64 6.22
C PRO A 50 14.24 8.99 7.59
N ALA A 51 13.37 9.43 8.51
CA ALA A 51 13.26 8.89 9.86
C ALA A 51 12.80 7.43 9.87
N ILE A 52 11.75 7.09 9.11
CA ILE A 52 11.23 5.73 8.98
C ILE A 52 12.27 4.82 8.30
N ALA A 53 12.85 5.28 7.20
CA ALA A 53 13.88 4.51 6.49
C ALA A 53 15.07 4.17 7.40
N LYS A 54 15.53 5.14 8.21
CA LYS A 54 16.60 4.93 9.20
C LYS A 54 16.19 3.96 10.31
N ALA A 55 14.96 4.10 10.85
CA ALA A 55 14.47 3.26 11.94
C ALA A 55 14.43 1.77 11.54
N TYR A 56 14.11 1.48 10.30
CA TYR A 56 14.00 0.10 9.79
C TYR A 56 15.19 -0.33 8.93
N ASN A 57 16.26 0.47 8.89
CA ASN A 57 17.46 0.22 8.10
C ASN A 57 17.16 -0.03 6.61
N ILE A 58 16.27 0.76 6.05
CA ILE A 58 15.86 0.67 4.64
C ILE A 58 16.55 1.77 3.85
N GLN A 59 17.25 1.39 2.78
CA GLN A 59 17.82 2.36 1.84
C GLN A 59 16.72 2.94 0.95
N ARG A 60 16.53 4.27 1.01
CA ARG A 60 15.64 4.98 0.09
C ARG A 60 16.26 5.03 -1.30
N SER A 61 15.49 4.64 -2.31
CA SER A 61 15.89 4.66 -3.71
C SER A 61 14.67 4.72 -4.62
N LYS A 62 14.81 5.36 -5.77
CA LYS A 62 13.76 5.40 -6.80
C LYS A 62 13.58 4.06 -7.52
N SER A 63 14.56 3.16 -7.44
CA SER A 63 14.55 1.83 -8.07
C SER A 63 14.37 0.68 -7.07
N LYS A 64 14.04 0.98 -5.82
CA LYS A 64 13.77 -0.01 -4.79
C LYS A 64 12.35 0.13 -4.27
N GLY A 65 11.66 -1.00 -4.17
CA GLY A 65 10.35 -1.11 -3.55
C GLY A 65 10.43 -1.76 -2.17
N LEU A 66 9.40 -1.51 -1.39
CA LEU A 66 9.14 -2.12 -0.10
C LEU A 66 7.79 -2.79 -0.17
N VAL A 67 7.73 -4.09 0.12
CA VAL A 67 6.47 -4.77 0.41
C VAL A 67 6.33 -4.94 1.91
N THR A 68 5.16 -4.59 2.41
CA THR A 68 4.78 -4.68 3.82
C THR A 68 3.61 -5.64 3.95
N ILE A 69 3.72 -6.58 4.87
CA ILE A 69 2.66 -7.52 5.25
C ILE A 69 2.36 -7.35 6.73
N ALA A 70 1.07 -7.34 7.09
CA ALA A 70 0.60 -7.43 8.46
C ALA A 70 -0.48 -8.49 8.57
N ILE A 71 -0.44 -9.29 9.64
CA ILE A 71 -1.40 -10.34 9.94
C ILE A 71 -2.24 -9.86 11.11
N ARG A 72 -3.56 -9.84 10.95
CA ARG A 72 -4.49 -9.46 12.01
C ARG A 72 -5.51 -10.57 12.24
N ASN A 73 -5.73 -10.92 13.49
CA ASN A 73 -6.83 -11.80 13.86
C ASN A 73 -8.13 -10.98 13.92
N THR A 74 -9.15 -11.39 13.18
CA THR A 74 -10.42 -10.66 13.07
C THR A 74 -11.33 -10.81 14.29
N GLU A 75 -11.16 -11.88 15.09
CA GLU A 75 -11.96 -12.15 16.28
C GLU A 75 -11.45 -11.33 17.48
N THR A 76 -10.12 -11.24 17.62
CA THR A 76 -9.48 -10.51 18.73
C THR A 76 -9.06 -9.09 18.35
N GLU A 77 -9.15 -8.75 17.06
CA GLU A 77 -8.70 -7.48 16.47
C GLU A 77 -7.23 -7.14 16.76
N SER A 78 -6.42 -8.14 17.11
CA SER A 78 -5.01 -7.98 17.44
C SER A 78 -4.07 -8.40 16.32
N ALA A 79 -2.85 -7.85 16.33
CA ALA A 79 -1.78 -8.32 15.47
C ALA A 79 -1.44 -9.78 15.78
N SER A 80 -1.15 -10.56 14.74
CA SER A 80 -0.71 -11.95 14.86
C SER A 80 0.69 -12.11 14.29
N GLU A 81 1.49 -12.94 14.94
CA GLU A 81 2.76 -13.37 14.38
C GLU A 81 2.55 -14.50 13.36
N GLY A 82 3.53 -14.66 12.48
CA GLY A 82 3.52 -15.75 11.51
C GLY A 82 4.84 -15.86 10.76
N LEU A 83 4.92 -16.84 9.89
CA LEU A 83 5.98 -16.96 8.91
C LEU A 83 5.51 -16.33 7.60
N VAL A 84 6.28 -15.37 7.09
CA VAL A 84 6.04 -14.71 5.81
C VAL A 84 7.23 -14.95 4.90
N ARG A 85 6.95 -15.46 3.70
CA ARG A 85 7.96 -15.70 2.65
C ARG A 85 7.33 -15.47 1.28
N GLY A 86 8.13 -15.22 0.29
CA GLY A 86 7.61 -15.04 -1.06
C GLY A 86 8.66 -14.62 -2.07
N SER A 87 8.17 -14.29 -3.23
CA SER A 87 8.97 -13.80 -4.34
C SER A 87 8.20 -12.75 -5.14
N VAL A 88 8.94 -11.98 -5.90
CA VAL A 88 8.41 -11.08 -6.90
C VAL A 88 9.00 -11.42 -8.26
N LYS A 89 8.18 -11.38 -9.30
CA LYS A 89 8.55 -11.77 -10.66
C LYS A 89 8.14 -10.69 -11.66
N ASN A 90 8.99 -10.40 -12.62
CA ASN A 90 8.65 -9.50 -13.72
C ASN A 90 8.06 -10.23 -14.93
N ALA A 91 7.66 -9.47 -15.97
CA ALA A 91 6.99 -9.98 -17.17
C ALA A 91 7.84 -10.98 -17.97
N ILE A 92 9.18 -10.94 -17.87
CA ILE A 92 10.10 -11.89 -18.51
C ILE A 92 10.53 -13.03 -17.57
N SER A 93 9.77 -13.24 -16.49
CA SER A 93 9.96 -14.32 -15.52
C SER A 93 11.27 -14.26 -14.71
N GLN A 94 11.91 -13.11 -14.62
CA GLN A 94 13.00 -12.90 -13.67
C GLN A 94 12.40 -12.81 -12.27
N MET A 95 12.93 -13.58 -11.34
CA MET A 95 12.42 -13.72 -9.99
C MET A 95 13.41 -13.19 -8.97
N GLN A 96 12.90 -12.46 -7.99
CA GLN A 96 13.62 -12.05 -6.78
C GLN A 96 12.95 -12.69 -5.56
N ALA A 97 13.73 -13.36 -4.71
CA ALA A 97 13.24 -13.81 -3.42
C ALA A 97 13.02 -12.60 -2.50
N LEU A 98 11.93 -12.60 -1.76
CA LEU A 98 11.61 -11.59 -0.75
C LEU A 98 12.10 -12.07 0.61
N SER A 99 13.08 -11.36 1.17
CA SER A 99 13.58 -11.63 2.54
C SER A 99 12.86 -10.75 3.52
N PHE A 100 11.87 -11.31 4.23
CA PHE A 100 11.06 -10.57 5.19
C PHE A 100 11.76 -10.41 6.53
N THR A 101 11.77 -9.19 7.04
CA THR A 101 12.20 -8.84 8.41
C THR A 101 10.97 -8.46 9.23
N LYS A 102 10.79 -9.13 10.40
CA LYS A 102 9.73 -8.77 11.33
C LYS A 102 10.08 -7.50 12.09
N VAL A 103 9.15 -6.58 12.16
CA VAL A 103 9.24 -5.32 12.89
C VAL A 103 8.05 -5.21 13.82
N ASN A 104 8.31 -4.93 15.10
CA ASN A 104 7.27 -4.61 16.06
C ASN A 104 7.22 -3.08 16.23
N ASP A 105 6.04 -2.52 16.06
CA ASP A 105 5.78 -1.10 16.25
C ASP A 105 4.53 -0.93 17.11
N GLN A 106 4.74 -0.65 18.41
CA GLN A 106 3.69 -0.63 19.42
C GLN A 106 2.89 -1.96 19.43
N ASP A 107 1.58 -1.89 19.11
CA ASP A 107 0.70 -3.06 19.07
C ASP A 107 0.62 -3.70 17.67
N ALA A 108 1.36 -3.20 16.70
CA ALA A 108 1.41 -3.70 15.33
C ALA A 108 2.65 -4.54 15.08
N ILE A 109 2.50 -5.55 14.19
CA ILE A 109 3.58 -6.40 13.71
C ILE A 109 3.61 -6.32 12.20
N TYR A 110 4.74 -5.89 11.65
CA TYR A 110 4.96 -5.78 10.21
C TYR A 110 6.07 -6.72 9.76
N TYR A 111 5.91 -7.26 8.56
CA TYR A 111 6.92 -8.00 7.83
C TYR A 111 7.30 -7.19 6.61
N LEU A 112 8.56 -6.78 6.54
CA LEU A 112 9.09 -5.84 5.55
C LEU A 112 10.09 -6.56 4.65
N ALA A 113 9.93 -6.46 3.33
CA ALA A 113 10.92 -6.95 2.37
C ALA A 113 11.17 -5.92 1.27
N VAL A 114 12.44 -5.70 0.95
CA VAL A 114 12.86 -4.79 -0.12
C VAL A 114 13.10 -5.60 -1.40
N PHE A 115 12.70 -5.04 -2.53
CA PHE A 115 12.92 -5.59 -3.86
C PHE A 115 13.41 -4.50 -4.82
N ASN A 116 13.99 -4.89 -5.97
CA ASN A 116 14.38 -3.95 -7.00
C ASN A 116 13.35 -3.94 -8.12
N TYR A 117 13.23 -2.79 -8.79
CA TYR A 117 12.40 -2.67 -9.98
C TYR A 117 13.02 -1.68 -10.99
N ALA A 118 12.66 -1.83 -12.25
CA ALA A 118 12.97 -0.91 -13.35
C ALA A 118 11.79 0.05 -13.59
N ASP A 119 12.04 1.10 -14.38
CA ASP A 119 10.97 2.03 -14.77
C ASP A 119 9.87 1.32 -15.57
N GLN A 120 8.61 1.65 -15.27
CA GLN A 120 7.41 1.09 -15.89
C GLN A 120 7.29 -0.45 -15.77
N GLU A 121 7.97 -1.04 -14.78
CA GLU A 121 7.99 -2.49 -14.62
C GLU A 121 6.71 -3.01 -13.95
N ASN A 122 6.10 -4.03 -14.57
CA ASN A 122 5.00 -4.79 -13.97
C ASN A 122 5.57 -5.95 -13.17
N LEU A 123 5.19 -6.03 -11.92
CA LEU A 123 5.65 -7.05 -10.99
C LEU A 123 4.49 -7.90 -10.46
N ASP A 124 4.68 -9.21 -10.47
CA ASP A 124 3.78 -10.21 -9.88
C ASP A 124 4.36 -10.64 -8.52
N PHE A 125 3.61 -10.40 -7.46
CA PHE A 125 3.95 -10.81 -6.11
C PHE A 125 3.26 -12.12 -5.77
N ASP A 126 4.02 -13.05 -5.20
CA ASP A 126 3.53 -14.34 -4.68
C ASP A 126 4.05 -14.49 -3.25
N ILE A 127 3.17 -14.33 -2.27
CA ILE A 127 3.52 -14.27 -0.86
C ILE A 127 2.76 -15.34 -0.10
N LEU A 128 3.48 -16.13 0.67
CA LEU A 128 2.96 -17.17 1.54
C LEU A 128 2.98 -16.69 2.97
N VAL A 129 1.83 -16.74 3.62
CA VAL A 129 1.63 -16.30 5.01
C VAL A 129 1.09 -17.46 5.83
N SER A 130 1.83 -17.86 6.85
CA SER A 130 1.45 -18.91 7.80
C SER A 130 1.33 -18.29 9.20
N PRO A 131 0.13 -17.92 9.66
CA PRO A 131 -0.04 -17.37 11.00
C PRO A 131 0.41 -18.38 12.07
N MET A 132 0.98 -17.89 13.17
CA MET A 132 1.44 -18.74 14.25
C MET A 132 0.27 -19.47 14.92
N GLY A 133 0.46 -20.74 15.24
CA GLY A 133 -0.54 -21.57 15.91
C GLY A 133 -1.56 -22.21 14.97
N VAL A 134 -1.48 -21.97 13.64
CA VAL A 134 -2.30 -22.68 12.64
C VAL A 134 -1.40 -23.39 11.63
N GLN A 135 -1.90 -24.50 11.08
CA GLN A 135 -1.15 -25.27 10.07
C GLN A 135 -1.38 -24.75 8.64
N ASP A 136 -2.34 -23.85 8.47
CA ASP A 136 -2.68 -23.30 7.16
C ASP A 136 -1.64 -22.30 6.67
N THR A 137 -1.39 -22.36 5.37
CA THR A 137 -0.63 -21.34 4.65
C THR A 137 -1.55 -20.63 3.66
N PHE A 138 -1.63 -19.32 3.78
CA PHE A 138 -2.44 -18.49 2.91
C PHE A 138 -1.60 -17.89 1.79
N VAL A 139 -2.16 -17.82 0.59
CA VAL A 139 -1.47 -17.29 -0.58
C VAL A 139 -2.02 -15.91 -0.90
N VAL A 140 -1.13 -14.90 -0.86
CA VAL A 140 -1.44 -13.53 -1.27
C VAL A 140 -0.74 -13.26 -2.59
N GLN A 141 -1.52 -13.11 -3.65
CA GLN A 141 -1.02 -12.80 -4.99
C GLN A 141 -1.61 -11.48 -5.45
N PHE A 142 -0.76 -10.61 -5.98
CA PHE A 142 -1.17 -9.34 -6.57
C PHE A 142 -0.15 -8.87 -7.62
N LYS A 143 -0.60 -7.97 -8.48
CA LYS A 143 0.23 -7.33 -9.51
C LYS A 143 0.27 -5.83 -9.27
N GLN A 144 1.42 -5.24 -9.52
CA GLN A 144 1.58 -3.79 -9.44
C GLN A 144 2.63 -3.30 -10.43
N GLN A 145 2.35 -2.16 -11.06
CA GLN A 145 3.33 -1.45 -11.88
C GLN A 145 4.08 -0.42 -11.04
N PHE A 146 5.38 -0.33 -11.25
CA PHE A 146 6.26 0.64 -10.60
C PHE A 146 6.88 1.59 -11.63
N PHE A 147 7.07 2.83 -11.22
CA PHE A 147 7.63 3.89 -12.04
C PHE A 147 8.83 4.52 -11.31
N ILE A 148 9.82 4.96 -12.08
CA ILE A 148 10.96 5.74 -11.58
C ILE A 148 10.73 7.19 -12.00
N ASP A 149 10.28 8.04 -11.06
CA ASP A 149 10.06 9.48 -11.27
C ASP A 149 11.34 10.30 -11.00
#